data_af076c3eebdee5acbff86a9659567b15
#
_entry.id   af076c3eebdee5acbff86a9659567b15
#
_cell.length_a   1.000
_cell.length_b   1.000
_cell.length_c   1.000
_cell.angle_alpha   90.00
_cell.angle_beta   90.00
_cell.angle_gamma   90.00
#
_symmetry.space_group_name_H-M   'P 1'
#
loop_
_entity.id
_entity.type
_entity.pdbx_description
1 polymer ?
#
loop_
_entity_poly.entity_id
_entity_poly.type
_entity_poly.pdbx_seq_one_letter_code
_entity_poly.pdbx_strand_id
1 'polypeptide(L)'
;MHDLDPALPEHLVRRDFLKKLAAASTAAWMTGEPRAIWAKTGEKVTHPPAKADACILLWMAGGMAAPDTFDPKGYLPFEKGLEVKKMLSTFPAIDTAVDGVKICQGLENIAKVMDRATLIRSAVQPDLGSILHSRHQYHWHTGYVPPQTVACPHIGSWMAKVLGPRNPVMPAFINIGQRLEGVGESEELKAFTTAGFFGSEFGPMNLPFPEDAAQSVKPPKGMDANRFANRDRLFRKLVDQSPQRDFMSDYQQQSMLRSMDNAYRLLSAKEREAFDITLEPEESRKKYDTGRFGRGCLLARRLVEAGTRFVEVTTEYVPFFQWDTHKDGHTTVDAMHKEIDAPIAQLVRDLEAKGLLDRTLIVIASEFSRDALMEGKPGSNANDQTTFKVDRLEEMKHYGLHRHFTGGTSVVMFGGGVKKGHLYGETADERPLIATKNPVSVMDLHATIMTAMGISPKTEFEIEGRPFYVTEDGKGKPVTDVFA
;
A
#
# COMPACT_ATOMS: atom_id res chain seq x y z
N MET A 1 53.34 14.46 -9.93
CA MET A 1 54.35 14.04 -8.95
C MET A 1 54.21 15.01 -7.79
N HIS A 2 53.46 14.70 -6.79
CA HIS A 2 53.43 15.39 -5.52
C HIS A 2 53.55 14.34 -4.43
N ASP A 3 54.53 14.56 -3.60
CA ASP A 3 54.99 13.69 -2.54
C ASP A 3 53.86 13.34 -1.55
N LEU A 4 53.67 12.06 -1.35
CA LEU A 4 52.90 11.50 -0.24
C LEU A 4 53.83 11.34 0.95
N ASP A 5 53.46 11.94 2.07
CA ASP A 5 54.17 11.89 3.35
C ASP A 5 54.29 10.43 3.84
N PRO A 6 55.47 9.90 4.09
CA PRO A 6 55.70 8.47 4.36
C PRO A 6 55.52 8.04 5.82
N ALA A 7 54.78 8.77 6.65
CA ALA A 7 54.78 8.57 8.11
C ALA A 7 53.59 7.88 8.76
N LEU A 8 52.63 7.31 8.00
CA LEU A 8 51.50 6.57 8.60
C LEU A 8 51.50 5.08 8.20
N PRO A 9 51.45 4.13 9.16
CA PRO A 9 51.40 2.70 8.87
C PRO A 9 50.10 2.34 8.08
N GLU A 10 50.24 1.70 6.94
CA GLU A 10 49.12 1.34 6.01
C GLU A 10 47.93 0.62 6.69
N HIS A 11 48.15 -0.10 7.78
CA HIS A 11 47.09 -0.81 8.50
C HIS A 11 46.21 0.13 9.35
N LEU A 12 46.71 1.28 9.78
CA LEU A 12 45.89 2.29 10.48
C LEU A 12 45.01 3.07 9.52
N VAL A 13 45.51 3.36 8.33
CA VAL A 13 44.76 4.07 7.29
C VAL A 13 43.59 3.23 6.76
N ARG A 14 43.80 1.91 6.52
CA ARG A 14 42.73 1.01 6.11
C ARG A 14 41.67 0.82 7.19
N ARG A 15 42.07 0.69 8.44
CA ARG A 15 41.11 0.48 9.54
C ARG A 15 40.28 1.73 9.84
N ASP A 16 40.89 2.91 9.75
CA ASP A 16 40.17 4.18 9.92
C ASP A 16 39.34 4.55 8.69
N PHE A 17 39.81 4.21 7.49
CA PHE A 17 39.00 4.32 6.27
C PHE A 17 37.81 3.38 6.31
N LEU A 18 37.98 2.12 6.71
CA LEU A 18 36.86 1.15 6.86
C LEU A 18 35.95 1.55 8.01
N LYS A 19 36.44 2.13 9.10
CA LYS A 19 35.60 2.70 10.15
C LYS A 19 34.85 3.94 9.67
N LYS A 20 35.45 4.80 8.88
CA LYS A 20 34.82 5.99 8.29
C LYS A 20 33.85 5.58 7.17
N LEU A 21 34.15 4.54 6.38
CA LEU A 21 33.25 3.98 5.38
C LEU A 21 32.08 3.20 6.03
N ALA A 22 32.37 2.40 7.05
CA ALA A 22 31.37 1.78 7.89
C ALA A 22 30.53 2.83 8.62
N ALA A 23 31.15 3.88 9.16
CA ALA A 23 30.48 5.03 9.75
C ALA A 23 29.69 5.82 8.70
N ALA A 24 30.15 5.97 7.47
CA ALA A 24 29.43 6.67 6.41
C ALA A 24 28.30 5.81 5.80
N SER A 25 28.47 4.50 5.66
CA SER A 25 27.42 3.59 5.23
C SER A 25 26.44 3.22 6.34
N THR A 26 26.86 3.31 7.61
CA THR A 26 26.00 3.17 8.78
C THR A 26 25.50 4.52 9.32
N ALA A 27 26.12 5.65 8.98
CA ALA A 27 25.61 6.98 9.30
C ALA A 27 24.27 7.26 8.61
N ALA A 28 24.04 6.67 7.42
CA ALA A 28 22.72 6.63 6.81
C ALA A 28 21.66 5.88 7.66
N TRP A 29 22.13 5.06 8.62
CA TRP A 29 21.28 4.29 9.54
C TRP A 29 21.38 4.79 11.00
N MET A 30 22.29 5.70 11.30
CA MET A 30 22.70 6.03 12.67
C MET A 30 22.38 7.43 13.14
N THR A 31 21.93 8.31 12.27
CA THR A 31 21.69 9.68 12.68
C THR A 31 20.32 9.84 13.25
N GLY A 32 20.29 10.03 14.51
CA GLY A 32 19.31 10.82 15.23
C GLY A 32 17.85 10.34 15.15
N GLU A 33 17.18 10.54 16.23
CA GLU A 33 15.73 10.51 16.34
C GLU A 33 15.11 11.34 15.21
N PRO A 34 14.20 10.77 14.37
CA PRO A 34 13.44 11.57 13.42
C PRO A 34 12.67 12.64 14.21
N ARG A 35 13.12 13.88 14.11
CA ARG A 35 12.50 15.00 14.82
C ARG A 35 11.49 15.64 13.92
N ALA A 36 10.27 15.84 14.42
CA ALA A 36 9.34 16.74 13.77
C ALA A 36 9.99 18.11 13.70
N ILE A 37 10.29 18.62 12.51
CA ILE A 37 10.79 19.96 12.35
C ILE A 37 9.60 20.90 12.14
N TRP A 38 9.71 22.03 12.77
CA TRP A 38 9.00 23.23 12.37
C TRP A 38 9.51 23.58 10.98
N ALA A 39 8.61 23.82 10.03
CA ALA A 39 8.98 24.22 8.68
C ALA A 39 10.18 25.18 8.70
N LYS A 40 11.08 25.12 7.72
CA LYS A 40 12.28 25.98 7.60
C LYS A 40 12.02 27.48 7.88
N THR A 41 10.75 27.89 7.80
CA THR A 41 10.24 29.24 8.05
C THR A 41 9.88 29.49 9.52
N GLY A 42 10.00 28.50 10.42
CA GLY A 42 9.50 28.62 11.80
C GLY A 42 7.98 28.55 11.91
N GLU A 43 7.27 28.35 10.81
CA GLU A 43 5.81 28.21 10.80
C GLU A 43 5.40 26.82 11.28
N LYS A 44 4.48 26.80 12.23
CA LYS A 44 3.86 25.58 12.73
C LYS A 44 3.00 24.96 11.63
N VAL A 45 3.30 23.70 11.23
CA VAL A 45 2.47 22.98 10.27
C VAL A 45 1.06 22.84 10.86
N THR A 46 0.08 23.43 10.18
CA THR A 46 -1.33 23.32 10.57
C THR A 46 -1.91 22.05 9.94
N HIS A 47 -2.40 21.15 10.77
CA HIS A 47 -3.10 19.95 10.33
C HIS A 47 -4.55 20.27 9.97
N PRO A 48 -5.09 19.70 8.87
CA PRO A 48 -6.51 19.85 8.55
C PRO A 48 -7.38 19.08 9.56
N PRO A 49 -8.66 19.44 9.72
CA PRO A 49 -9.58 18.63 10.51
C PRO A 49 -9.68 17.20 9.93
N ALA A 50 -9.51 16.20 10.79
CA ALA A 50 -9.61 14.80 10.39
C ALA A 50 -11.04 14.44 9.99
N LYS A 51 -11.22 13.93 8.77
CA LYS A 51 -12.48 13.35 8.28
C LYS A 51 -12.57 11.86 8.61
N ALA A 52 -11.44 11.17 8.68
CA ALA A 52 -11.34 9.75 9.04
C ALA A 52 -10.44 9.54 10.26
N ASP A 53 -10.77 8.50 11.03
CA ASP A 53 -9.98 8.03 12.18
C ASP A 53 -9.13 6.81 11.85
N ALA A 54 -9.53 6.05 10.82
CA ALA A 54 -8.84 4.88 10.34
C ALA A 54 -8.86 4.83 8.80
N CYS A 55 -7.88 4.13 8.23
CA CYS A 55 -7.80 3.89 6.80
C CYS A 55 -7.63 2.38 6.54
N ILE A 56 -8.39 1.84 5.58
CA ILE A 56 -8.23 0.50 5.03
C ILE A 56 -7.83 0.66 3.57
N LEU A 57 -6.61 0.23 3.24
CA LEU A 57 -6.14 0.14 1.86
C LEU A 57 -6.40 -1.27 1.33
N LEU A 58 -7.19 -1.39 0.29
CA LEU A 58 -7.43 -2.63 -0.45
C LEU A 58 -6.54 -2.59 -1.69
N TRP A 59 -5.42 -3.29 -1.62
CA TRP A 59 -4.37 -3.23 -2.62
C TRP A 59 -4.49 -4.36 -3.64
N MET A 60 -4.73 -3.99 -4.90
CA MET A 60 -4.88 -4.91 -6.03
C MET A 60 -3.53 -5.08 -6.74
N ALA A 61 -2.61 -5.82 -6.10
CA ALA A 61 -1.24 -6.00 -6.57
C ALA A 61 -1.17 -6.70 -7.94
N GLY A 62 -0.41 -6.12 -8.86
CA GLY A 62 -0.18 -6.70 -10.20
C GLY A 62 -0.73 -5.87 -11.35
N GLY A 63 -1.23 -4.65 -11.09
CA GLY A 63 -1.73 -3.76 -12.14
C GLY A 63 -3.17 -4.08 -12.55
N MET A 64 -4.12 -3.79 -11.68
CA MET A 64 -5.55 -3.96 -11.94
C MET A 64 -5.99 -3.13 -13.14
N ALA A 65 -6.47 -3.80 -14.20
CA ALA A 65 -6.92 -3.16 -15.43
C ALA A 65 -8.15 -2.27 -15.18
N ALA A 66 -8.01 -0.95 -15.26
CA ALA A 66 -9.13 -0.03 -15.09
C ALA A 66 -10.25 -0.27 -16.11
N PRO A 67 -9.97 -0.53 -17.42
CA PRO A 67 -11.03 -0.80 -18.40
C PRO A 67 -11.78 -2.11 -18.17
N ASP A 68 -11.22 -3.05 -17.42
CA ASP A 68 -11.87 -4.32 -17.08
C ASP A 68 -12.42 -4.32 -15.64
N THR A 69 -12.41 -3.16 -14.94
CA THR A 69 -12.93 -3.03 -13.57
C THR A 69 -13.82 -1.80 -13.40
N PHE A 70 -13.26 -0.63 -13.08
CA PHE A 70 -13.99 0.58 -12.67
C PHE A 70 -14.14 1.65 -13.75
N ASP A 71 -13.54 1.44 -14.93
CA ASP A 71 -13.60 2.37 -16.05
C ASP A 71 -13.87 1.66 -17.38
N PRO A 72 -15.05 0.98 -17.51
CA PRO A 72 -15.37 0.20 -18.72
C PRO A 72 -15.34 1.06 -19.97
N LYS A 73 -14.69 0.52 -21.03
CA LYS A 73 -14.60 1.11 -22.36
C LYS A 73 -15.43 0.29 -23.35
N GLY A 74 -15.27 0.56 -24.65
CA GLY A 74 -15.97 -0.19 -25.69
C GLY A 74 -15.72 -1.70 -25.57
N TYR A 75 -16.73 -2.44 -25.10
CA TYR A 75 -16.69 -3.90 -24.95
C TYR A 75 -16.82 -4.60 -26.29
N LEU A 76 -15.93 -5.53 -26.56
CA LEU A 76 -16.02 -6.48 -27.67
C LEU A 76 -15.83 -7.89 -27.12
N PRO A 77 -16.79 -8.82 -27.32
CA PRO A 77 -16.63 -10.21 -26.87
C PRO A 77 -15.49 -10.90 -27.62
N PHE A 78 -14.99 -11.98 -27.03
CA PHE A 78 -14.00 -12.80 -27.73
C PHE A 78 -14.56 -13.32 -29.05
N GLU A 79 -13.82 -13.04 -30.12
CA GLU A 79 -14.07 -13.60 -31.46
C GLU A 79 -12.72 -13.91 -32.09
N LYS A 80 -12.57 -15.13 -32.63
CA LYS A 80 -11.35 -15.52 -33.34
C LYS A 80 -11.16 -14.63 -34.58
N GLY A 81 -9.98 -14.04 -34.71
CA GLY A 81 -9.64 -13.09 -35.77
C GLY A 81 -9.91 -11.62 -35.42
N LEU A 82 -10.52 -11.29 -34.26
CA LEU A 82 -10.66 -9.93 -33.78
C LEU A 82 -9.27 -9.28 -33.66
N GLU A 83 -9.15 -8.06 -34.20
CA GLU A 83 -7.90 -7.28 -34.10
C GLU A 83 -7.67 -6.82 -32.66
N VAL A 84 -6.50 -7.13 -32.09
CA VAL A 84 -6.15 -6.77 -30.69
C VAL A 84 -6.27 -5.28 -30.45
N LYS A 85 -5.93 -4.43 -31.43
CA LYS A 85 -6.05 -2.97 -31.32
C LYS A 85 -7.49 -2.46 -31.10
N LYS A 86 -8.51 -3.26 -31.41
CA LYS A 86 -9.93 -2.89 -31.20
C LYS A 86 -10.43 -3.25 -29.80
N MET A 87 -9.71 -4.07 -29.07
CA MET A 87 -10.11 -4.55 -27.76
C MET A 87 -9.76 -3.50 -26.69
N LEU A 88 -10.77 -2.82 -26.13
CA LEU A 88 -10.61 -1.78 -25.10
C LEU A 88 -10.99 -2.30 -23.71
N SER A 89 -12.09 -3.05 -23.61
CA SER A 89 -12.50 -3.79 -22.42
C SER A 89 -12.94 -5.20 -22.80
N THR A 90 -12.73 -6.15 -21.90
CA THR A 90 -13.14 -7.55 -22.10
C THR A 90 -14.39 -7.91 -21.32
N PHE A 91 -14.90 -6.99 -20.50
CA PHE A 91 -16.16 -7.11 -19.76
C PHE A 91 -17.16 -6.04 -20.17
N PRO A 92 -18.46 -6.37 -20.30
CA PRO A 92 -19.48 -5.37 -20.54
C PRO A 92 -19.65 -4.44 -19.34
N ALA A 93 -20.08 -3.22 -19.60
CA ALA A 93 -20.42 -2.26 -18.57
C ALA A 93 -21.78 -2.58 -17.94
N ILE A 94 -21.88 -2.47 -16.61
CA ILE A 94 -23.11 -2.56 -15.85
C ILE A 94 -23.42 -1.24 -15.12
N ASP A 95 -24.69 -0.99 -14.86
CA ASP A 95 -25.14 0.15 -14.07
C ASP A 95 -24.78 -0.03 -12.60
N THR A 96 -24.54 1.08 -11.92
CA THR A 96 -24.30 1.11 -10.47
C THR A 96 -25.48 1.73 -9.74
N ALA A 97 -25.39 1.81 -8.42
CA ALA A 97 -26.34 2.58 -7.61
C ALA A 97 -26.29 4.10 -7.85
N VAL A 98 -25.46 4.57 -8.78
CA VAL A 98 -25.27 5.99 -9.13
C VAL A 98 -25.60 6.17 -10.62
N ASP A 99 -26.56 7.03 -10.91
CA ASP A 99 -26.97 7.32 -12.29
C ASP A 99 -25.78 7.78 -13.14
N GLY A 100 -25.62 7.17 -14.32
CA GLY A 100 -24.57 7.51 -15.27
C GLY A 100 -23.16 6.97 -14.90
N VAL A 101 -22.97 6.38 -13.73
CA VAL A 101 -21.72 5.72 -13.35
C VAL A 101 -21.83 4.21 -13.60
N LYS A 102 -20.98 3.70 -14.47
CA LYS A 102 -20.91 2.27 -14.82
C LYS A 102 -19.56 1.69 -14.38
N ILE A 103 -19.57 0.41 -14.03
CA ILE A 103 -18.38 -0.41 -13.79
C ILE A 103 -18.50 -1.71 -14.59
N CYS A 104 -17.50 -2.58 -14.56
CA CYS A 104 -17.55 -3.82 -15.32
C CYS A 104 -18.43 -4.88 -14.67
N GLN A 105 -19.04 -5.72 -15.52
CA GLN A 105 -19.70 -6.95 -15.11
C GLN A 105 -18.75 -7.84 -14.31
N GLY A 106 -19.28 -8.55 -13.31
CA GLY A 106 -18.50 -9.31 -12.33
C GLY A 106 -18.31 -8.55 -11.02
N LEU A 107 -18.66 -7.26 -10.97
CA LEU A 107 -18.58 -6.39 -9.78
C LEU A 107 -19.98 -5.94 -9.32
N GLU A 108 -20.97 -6.81 -9.42
CA GLU A 108 -22.40 -6.47 -9.17
C GLU A 108 -22.69 -6.10 -7.71
N ASN A 109 -21.91 -6.64 -6.73
CA ASN A 109 -22.09 -6.28 -5.33
C ASN A 109 -21.47 -4.93 -5.01
N ILE A 110 -20.30 -4.64 -5.58
CA ILE A 110 -19.66 -3.32 -5.50
C ILE A 110 -20.56 -2.27 -6.18
N ALA A 111 -21.12 -2.59 -7.36
CA ALA A 111 -22.01 -1.69 -8.07
C ALA A 111 -23.17 -1.18 -7.18
N LYS A 112 -23.71 -2.03 -6.30
CA LYS A 112 -24.81 -1.71 -5.37
C LYS A 112 -24.40 -0.81 -4.19
N VAL A 113 -23.10 -0.57 -3.96
CA VAL A 113 -22.62 0.29 -2.89
C VAL A 113 -21.84 1.51 -3.40
N MET A 114 -21.82 1.70 -4.73
CA MET A 114 -21.13 2.84 -5.36
C MET A 114 -21.72 4.19 -4.97
N ASP A 115 -22.98 4.24 -4.53
CA ASP A 115 -23.60 5.45 -3.98
C ASP A 115 -22.94 5.94 -2.66
N ARG A 116 -22.07 5.14 -2.00
CA ARG A 116 -21.24 5.50 -0.86
C ARG A 116 -19.82 5.89 -1.27
N ALA A 117 -19.50 5.78 -2.57
CA ALA A 117 -18.14 5.93 -3.08
C ALA A 117 -17.90 7.26 -3.77
N THR A 118 -16.64 7.67 -3.78
CA THR A 118 -16.04 8.50 -4.82
C THR A 118 -15.18 7.62 -5.71
N LEU A 119 -15.40 7.65 -7.02
CA LEU A 119 -14.59 6.97 -8.03
C LEU A 119 -13.71 7.98 -8.76
N ILE A 120 -12.40 7.82 -8.68
CA ILE A 120 -11.40 8.59 -9.43
C ILE A 120 -10.96 7.72 -10.61
N ARG A 121 -11.21 8.15 -11.85
CA ARG A 121 -10.78 7.43 -13.07
C ARG A 121 -9.47 7.91 -13.66
N SER A 122 -9.02 9.08 -13.25
CA SER A 122 -7.88 9.78 -13.84
C SER A 122 -6.60 9.71 -13.00
N ALA A 123 -6.45 8.68 -12.15
CA ALA A 123 -5.20 8.49 -11.44
C ALA A 123 -4.09 8.09 -12.42
N VAL A 124 -2.91 8.70 -12.28
CA VAL A 124 -1.78 8.51 -13.19
C VAL A 124 -0.49 8.20 -12.44
N GLN A 125 0.34 7.37 -13.04
CA GLN A 125 1.68 7.11 -12.55
C GLN A 125 2.73 7.88 -13.37
N PRO A 126 3.83 8.32 -12.77
CA PRO A 126 4.89 8.97 -13.50
C PRO A 126 5.64 7.96 -14.39
N ASP A 127 6.39 8.50 -15.33
CA ASP A 127 7.38 7.72 -16.06
C ASP A 127 8.61 7.51 -15.18
N LEU A 128 8.83 6.27 -14.78
CA LEU A 128 9.99 5.85 -13.98
C LEU A 128 11.10 5.22 -14.85
N GLY A 129 11.07 5.46 -16.18
CA GLY A 129 12.03 4.91 -17.15
C GLY A 129 11.71 3.48 -17.61
N SER A 130 11.03 2.70 -16.80
CA SER A 130 10.47 1.38 -17.11
C SER A 130 9.22 1.15 -16.28
N ILE A 131 8.22 0.47 -16.83
CA ILE A 131 7.00 0.16 -16.11
C ILE A 131 7.19 -1.18 -15.41
N LEU A 132 7.74 -1.12 -14.18
CA LEU A 132 8.01 -2.28 -13.33
C LEU A 132 7.16 -2.22 -12.07
N HIS A 133 6.63 -3.35 -11.64
CA HIS A 133 5.78 -3.44 -10.44
C HIS A 133 6.48 -2.91 -9.20
N SER A 134 7.69 -3.37 -8.90
CA SER A 134 8.45 -2.97 -7.72
C SER A 134 8.60 -1.44 -7.61
N ARG A 135 9.00 -0.77 -8.70
CA ARG A 135 9.18 0.68 -8.72
C ARG A 135 7.89 1.45 -8.52
N HIS A 136 6.82 1.05 -9.23
CA HIS A 136 5.53 1.73 -9.16
C HIS A 136 4.82 1.47 -7.83
N GLN A 137 4.96 0.28 -7.27
CA GLN A 137 4.47 -0.03 -5.93
C GLN A 137 5.24 0.74 -4.86
N TYR A 138 6.59 0.80 -4.94
CA TYR A 138 7.38 1.63 -4.04
C TYR A 138 6.89 3.08 -4.09
N HIS A 139 6.77 3.66 -5.29
CA HIS A 139 6.28 5.02 -5.46
C HIS A 139 4.87 5.20 -4.90
N TRP A 140 3.96 4.25 -5.17
CA TRP A 140 2.60 4.34 -4.68
C TRP A 140 2.51 4.24 -3.15
N HIS A 141 3.27 3.35 -2.52
CA HIS A 141 3.20 3.16 -1.06
C HIS A 141 3.97 4.21 -0.27
N THR A 142 4.99 4.83 -0.85
CA THR A 142 5.84 5.79 -0.14
C THR A 142 5.61 7.25 -0.54
N GLY A 143 5.06 7.51 -1.72
CA GLY A 143 4.98 8.85 -2.31
C GLY A 143 6.30 9.37 -2.87
N TYR A 144 7.34 8.50 -2.95
CA TYR A 144 8.69 8.85 -3.42
C TYR A 144 9.10 8.00 -4.62
N VAL A 145 9.72 8.65 -5.62
CA VAL A 145 10.24 7.96 -6.80
C VAL A 145 11.52 7.20 -6.45
N PRO A 146 11.62 5.87 -6.70
CA PRO A 146 12.86 5.12 -6.49
C PRO A 146 13.90 5.41 -7.59
N PRO A 147 15.23 5.23 -7.32
CA PRO A 147 15.81 4.83 -6.04
C PRO A 147 15.97 6.02 -5.08
N GLN A 148 15.85 5.76 -3.79
CA GLN A 148 16.11 6.75 -2.76
C GLN A 148 17.38 6.39 -1.97
N THR A 149 18.09 7.40 -1.47
CA THR A 149 19.29 7.19 -0.65
C THR A 149 18.99 6.63 0.74
N VAL A 150 17.75 6.81 1.19
CA VAL A 150 17.22 6.25 2.43
C VAL A 150 15.89 5.55 2.14
N ALA A 151 15.58 4.52 2.91
CA ALA A 151 14.30 3.82 2.78
C ALA A 151 13.15 4.74 3.23
N CYS A 152 12.30 5.18 2.30
CA CYS A 152 11.14 6.01 2.62
C CYS A 152 10.05 5.18 3.30
N PRO A 153 9.34 5.77 4.28
CA PRO A 153 8.27 5.07 4.98
C PRO A 153 7.04 4.84 4.09
N HIS A 154 6.40 3.71 4.31
CA HIS A 154 5.07 3.42 3.79
C HIS A 154 4.03 4.44 4.29
N ILE A 155 2.98 4.72 3.52
CA ILE A 155 1.89 5.63 3.91
C ILE A 155 1.27 5.25 5.27
N GLY A 156 1.13 3.96 5.57
CA GLY A 156 0.68 3.45 6.87
C GLY A 156 1.67 3.77 8.01
N SER A 157 2.97 3.75 7.73
CA SER A 157 4.01 4.12 8.70
C SER A 157 3.99 5.61 9.03
N TRP A 158 3.70 6.46 8.05
CA TRP A 158 3.45 7.89 8.29
C TRP A 158 2.26 8.09 9.23
N MET A 159 1.13 7.41 8.98
CA MET A 159 -0.05 7.48 9.85
C MET A 159 0.25 6.95 11.25
N ALA A 160 0.98 5.83 11.35
CA ALA A 160 1.41 5.27 12.63
C ALA A 160 2.31 6.24 13.43
N LYS A 161 3.24 6.92 12.74
CA LYS A 161 4.16 7.89 13.37
C LYS A 161 3.47 9.15 13.84
N VAL A 162 2.58 9.71 13.02
CA VAL A 162 1.95 11.01 13.28
C VAL A 162 0.75 10.89 14.21
N LEU A 163 -0.08 9.86 14.03
CA LEU A 163 -1.36 9.71 14.74
C LEU A 163 -1.33 8.63 15.84
N GLY A 164 -0.45 7.64 15.71
CA GLY A 164 -0.49 6.45 16.56
C GLY A 164 -1.74 5.59 16.37
N PRO A 165 -1.89 4.49 17.12
CA PRO A 165 -3.12 3.70 17.13
C PRO A 165 -4.26 4.47 17.83
N ARG A 166 -5.51 4.13 17.50
CA ARG A 166 -6.69 4.65 18.21
C ARG A 166 -6.84 4.01 19.59
N ASN A 167 -6.49 2.73 19.69
CA ASN A 167 -6.36 2.00 20.94
C ASN A 167 -4.87 1.70 21.18
N PRO A 168 -4.26 2.18 22.28
CA PRO A 168 -2.81 2.06 22.50
C PRO A 168 -2.31 0.61 22.65
N VAL A 169 -3.22 -0.37 22.76
CA VAL A 169 -2.87 -1.81 22.80
C VAL A 169 -2.72 -2.38 21.38
N MET A 170 -3.43 -1.80 20.41
CA MET A 170 -3.43 -2.31 19.04
C MET A 170 -2.21 -1.79 18.24
N PRO A 171 -1.65 -2.60 17.32
CA PRO A 171 -0.71 -2.09 16.34
C PRO A 171 -1.34 -0.96 15.53
N ALA A 172 -0.58 0.12 15.31
CA ALA A 172 -1.08 1.25 14.51
C ALA A 172 -1.19 0.91 13.03
N PHE A 173 -0.30 0.03 12.52
CA PHE A 173 -0.26 -0.42 11.14
C PHE A 173 -0.21 -1.95 11.07
N ILE A 174 -1.14 -2.54 10.31
CA ILE A 174 -1.21 -3.99 10.05
C ILE A 174 -1.32 -4.20 8.54
N ASN A 175 -0.50 -5.13 8.00
CA ASN A 175 -0.57 -5.58 6.62
C ASN A 175 -1.08 -7.03 6.59
N ILE A 176 -2.08 -7.31 5.74
CA ILE A 176 -2.76 -8.61 5.63
C ILE A 176 -2.61 -9.16 4.22
N GLY A 177 -2.16 -10.38 4.10
CA GLY A 177 -2.07 -11.12 2.84
C GLY A 177 -0.73 -11.01 2.11
N GLN A 178 0.15 -10.11 2.52
CA GLN A 178 1.42 -9.87 1.85
C GLN A 178 2.42 -11.01 2.09
N ARG A 179 2.94 -11.56 0.99
CA ARG A 179 4.02 -12.55 0.96
C ARG A 179 5.11 -12.09 0.00
N LEU A 180 6.29 -11.82 0.50
CA LEU A 180 7.43 -11.30 -0.28
C LEU A 180 8.49 -12.37 -0.57
N GLU A 181 8.10 -13.63 -0.74
CA GLU A 181 9.02 -14.73 -0.96
C GLU A 181 9.42 -14.83 -2.45
N GLY A 182 10.71 -14.93 -2.72
CA GLY A 182 11.24 -15.31 -4.04
C GLY A 182 11.29 -14.19 -5.08
N VAL A 183 11.28 -12.94 -4.68
CA VAL A 183 11.28 -11.79 -5.60
C VAL A 183 12.69 -11.31 -5.87
N GLY A 184 13.08 -11.19 -7.15
CA GLY A 184 14.40 -10.68 -7.58
C GLY A 184 14.61 -9.18 -7.37
N GLU A 185 13.58 -8.41 -7.02
CA GLU A 185 13.59 -6.95 -6.89
C GLU A 185 13.51 -6.52 -5.42
N SER A 186 14.33 -7.14 -4.56
CA SER A 186 14.17 -7.13 -3.10
C SER A 186 14.35 -5.76 -2.42
N GLU A 187 15.06 -4.82 -3.02
CA GLU A 187 15.35 -3.53 -2.34
C GLU A 187 14.14 -2.59 -2.31
N GLU A 188 13.44 -2.47 -3.45
CA GLU A 188 12.23 -1.65 -3.51
C GLU A 188 11.10 -2.25 -2.67
N LEU A 189 11.08 -3.56 -2.51
CA LEU A 189 10.03 -4.25 -1.75
C LEU A 189 10.20 -4.12 -0.24
N LYS A 190 11.37 -3.78 0.27
CA LYS A 190 11.60 -3.56 1.71
C LYS A 190 10.74 -2.45 2.29
N ALA A 191 10.31 -1.49 1.49
CA ALA A 191 9.40 -0.43 1.92
C ALA A 191 8.07 -0.98 2.48
N PHE A 192 7.65 -2.17 2.04
CA PHE A 192 6.39 -2.80 2.49
C PHE A 192 6.51 -3.50 3.85
N THR A 193 7.72 -3.93 4.21
CA THR A 193 7.96 -4.74 5.42
C THR A 193 8.57 -3.95 6.56
N THR A 194 8.91 -2.69 6.34
CA THR A 194 9.59 -1.84 7.32
C THR A 194 8.92 -0.47 7.45
N ALA A 195 9.34 0.27 8.46
CA ALA A 195 8.94 1.67 8.63
C ALA A 195 9.83 2.65 7.85
N GLY A 196 10.67 2.17 6.93
CA GLY A 196 11.67 3.01 6.29
C GLY A 196 12.62 3.65 7.34
N PHE A 197 12.82 4.96 7.26
CA PHE A 197 13.66 5.69 8.22
C PHE A 197 12.97 5.92 9.58
N PHE A 198 11.69 5.59 9.75
CA PHE A 198 11.07 5.56 11.07
C PHE A 198 11.49 4.28 11.82
N GLY A 199 11.36 4.28 13.13
CA GLY A 199 11.67 3.10 13.94
C GLY A 199 10.70 1.93 13.73
N SER A 200 11.11 0.72 14.06
CA SER A 200 10.34 -0.52 13.87
C SER A 200 8.95 -0.51 14.49
N GLU A 201 8.72 0.30 15.51
CA GLU A 201 7.43 0.47 16.18
C GLU A 201 6.35 1.07 15.26
N PHE A 202 6.75 1.72 14.16
CA PHE A 202 5.85 2.32 13.16
C PHE A 202 5.70 1.47 11.90
N GLY A 203 6.41 0.35 11.82
CA GLY A 203 6.32 -0.60 10.72
C GLY A 203 5.06 -1.47 10.81
N PRO A 204 4.74 -2.19 9.73
CA PRO A 204 3.59 -3.08 9.69
C PRO A 204 3.77 -4.32 10.57
N MET A 205 2.72 -4.69 11.29
CA MET A 205 2.55 -6.08 11.72
C MET A 205 2.06 -6.88 10.52
N ASN A 206 2.89 -7.76 9.99
CA ASN A 206 2.56 -8.53 8.79
C ASN A 206 1.82 -9.83 9.16
N LEU A 207 0.65 -10.02 8.57
CA LEU A 207 -0.23 -11.18 8.73
C LEU A 207 -0.48 -11.83 7.36
N PRO A 208 0.42 -12.69 6.86
CA PRO A 208 0.30 -13.26 5.52
C PRO A 208 -0.97 -14.09 5.31
N PHE A 209 -1.48 -14.68 6.40
CA PHE A 209 -2.65 -15.56 6.39
C PHE A 209 -3.69 -15.06 7.40
N PRO A 210 -4.79 -14.44 6.96
CA PRO A 210 -5.80 -13.90 7.87
C PRO A 210 -6.46 -14.97 8.74
N GLU A 211 -6.56 -16.20 8.25
CA GLU A 211 -7.06 -17.36 9.00
C GLU A 211 -6.19 -17.74 10.21
N ASP A 212 -4.89 -17.46 10.12
CA ASP A 212 -3.90 -17.77 11.16
C ASP A 212 -3.57 -16.55 12.06
N ALA A 213 -4.19 -15.40 11.81
CA ALA A 213 -3.89 -14.15 12.50
C ALA A 213 -3.99 -14.29 14.03
N ALA A 214 -4.98 -15.04 14.52
CA ALA A 214 -5.15 -15.34 15.95
C ALA A 214 -3.94 -16.07 16.56
N GLN A 215 -3.21 -16.88 15.80
CA GLN A 215 -2.02 -17.58 16.29
C GLN A 215 -0.84 -16.62 16.48
N SER A 216 -0.75 -15.60 15.64
CA SER A 216 0.31 -14.59 15.69
C SER A 216 0.27 -13.75 16.98
N VAL A 217 -0.89 -13.70 17.66
CA VAL A 217 -1.11 -12.96 18.91
C VAL A 217 -1.37 -13.88 20.11
N LYS A 218 -1.06 -15.16 20.00
CA LYS A 218 -1.13 -16.11 21.13
C LYS A 218 0.25 -16.27 21.75
N PRO A 219 0.34 -16.24 23.11
CA PRO A 219 1.57 -16.62 23.77
C PRO A 219 1.99 -18.04 23.38
N PRO A 220 3.30 -18.31 23.17
CA PRO A 220 3.77 -19.67 22.91
C PRO A 220 3.32 -20.66 24.00
N LYS A 221 3.08 -21.90 23.62
CA LYS A 221 2.65 -22.94 24.55
C LYS A 221 3.60 -23.05 25.76
N GLY A 222 3.05 -23.04 26.98
CA GLY A 222 3.82 -23.07 28.22
C GLY A 222 4.46 -21.74 28.63
N MET A 223 4.11 -20.63 27.95
CA MET A 223 4.55 -19.30 28.33
C MET A 223 3.53 -18.66 29.27
N ASP A 224 3.79 -18.71 30.55
CA ASP A 224 3.04 -17.95 31.56
C ASP A 224 3.63 -16.54 31.76
N ALA A 225 2.95 -15.70 32.52
CA ALA A 225 3.35 -14.32 32.78
C ALA A 225 4.77 -14.19 33.37
N ASN A 226 5.16 -15.14 34.27
CA ASN A 226 6.46 -15.13 34.92
C ASN A 226 7.59 -15.48 33.94
N ARG A 227 7.39 -16.48 33.09
CA ARG A 227 8.34 -16.85 32.03
C ARG A 227 8.48 -15.72 31.01
N PHE A 228 7.39 -15.07 30.71
CA PHE A 228 7.37 -13.93 29.81
C PHE A 228 8.19 -12.76 30.37
N ALA A 229 7.94 -12.35 31.62
CA ALA A 229 8.70 -11.31 32.32
C ALA A 229 10.20 -11.65 32.46
N ASN A 230 10.53 -12.92 32.69
CA ASN A 230 11.91 -13.37 32.76
C ASN A 230 12.61 -13.29 31.40
N ARG A 231 11.93 -13.64 30.31
CA ARG A 231 12.45 -13.51 28.94
C ARG A 231 12.65 -12.05 28.55
N ASP A 232 11.70 -11.17 28.86
CA ASP A 232 11.83 -9.73 28.61
C ASP A 232 13.07 -9.17 29.34
N ARG A 233 13.23 -9.48 30.63
CA ARG A 233 14.39 -9.04 31.42
C ARG A 233 15.70 -9.56 30.83
N LEU A 234 15.75 -10.82 30.41
CA LEU A 234 16.94 -11.39 29.76
C LEU A 234 17.22 -10.72 28.42
N PHE A 235 16.19 -10.51 27.62
CA PHE A 235 16.32 -9.82 26.33
C PHE A 235 16.85 -8.41 26.49
N ARG A 236 16.31 -7.61 27.42
CA ARG A 236 16.83 -6.26 27.71
C ARG A 236 18.31 -6.30 28.13
N LYS A 237 18.67 -7.25 28.99
CA LYS A 237 20.07 -7.44 29.37
C LYS A 237 20.98 -7.82 28.22
N LEU A 238 20.50 -8.67 27.29
CA LEU A 238 21.24 -9.03 26.06
C LEU A 238 21.40 -7.84 25.13
N VAL A 239 20.36 -7.02 24.96
CA VAL A 239 20.42 -5.77 24.17
C VAL A 239 21.42 -4.81 24.77
N ASP A 240 21.38 -4.60 26.09
CA ASP A 240 22.30 -3.70 26.80
C ASP A 240 23.76 -4.16 26.73
N GLN A 241 24.00 -5.48 26.67
CA GLN A 241 25.35 -6.07 26.61
C GLN A 241 25.79 -6.41 25.18
N SER A 242 24.95 -6.17 24.16
CA SER A 242 25.27 -6.51 22.78
C SER A 242 26.36 -5.59 22.21
N PRO A 243 27.40 -6.15 21.57
CA PRO A 243 28.36 -5.35 20.83
C PRO A 243 27.75 -4.56 19.68
N GLN A 244 26.57 -4.97 19.20
CA GLN A 244 25.81 -4.25 18.16
C GLN A 244 25.24 -2.92 18.68
N ARG A 245 25.15 -2.74 19.99
CA ARG A 245 24.73 -1.48 20.61
C ARG A 245 25.58 -0.30 20.11
N ASP A 246 26.86 -0.49 19.96
CA ASP A 246 27.79 0.55 19.53
C ASP A 246 27.60 0.94 18.05
N PHE A 247 26.82 0.14 17.29
CA PHE A 247 26.51 0.38 15.88
C PHE A 247 25.07 0.83 15.64
N MET A 248 24.19 0.79 16.65
CA MET A 248 22.81 1.26 16.56
C MET A 248 22.68 2.61 17.26
N SER A 249 21.87 3.51 16.67
CA SER A 249 21.51 4.74 17.37
C SER A 249 20.65 4.43 18.61
N ASP A 250 20.74 5.29 19.64
CA ASP A 250 19.87 5.19 20.83
C ASP A 250 18.38 5.16 20.44
N TYR A 251 18.01 5.89 19.41
CA TYR A 251 16.66 5.89 18.86
C TYR A 251 16.21 4.53 18.35
N GLN A 252 17.05 3.83 17.57
CA GLN A 252 16.72 2.50 17.04
C GLN A 252 16.60 1.45 18.14
N GLN A 253 17.49 1.51 19.14
CA GLN A 253 17.40 0.62 20.32
C GLN A 253 16.10 0.85 21.08
N GLN A 254 15.75 2.09 21.36
CA GLN A 254 14.51 2.43 22.06
C GLN A 254 13.28 2.04 21.24
N SER A 255 13.31 2.22 19.91
CA SER A 255 12.24 1.82 19.02
C SER A 255 12.01 0.31 19.05
N MET A 256 13.07 -0.50 19.05
CA MET A 256 12.99 -1.94 19.19
C MET A 256 12.39 -2.36 20.54
N LEU A 257 12.81 -1.75 21.65
CA LEU A 257 12.25 -2.02 22.97
C LEU A 257 10.77 -1.64 23.05
N ARG A 258 10.38 -0.48 22.50
CA ARG A 258 8.96 -0.08 22.42
C ARG A 258 8.13 -1.05 21.58
N SER A 259 8.67 -1.58 20.48
CA SER A 259 8.01 -2.61 19.66
C SER A 259 7.75 -3.88 20.47
N MET A 260 8.71 -4.30 21.28
CA MET A 260 8.57 -5.44 22.19
C MET A 260 7.51 -5.19 23.27
N ASP A 261 7.52 -4.01 23.90
CA ASP A 261 6.53 -3.62 24.91
C ASP A 261 5.10 -3.60 24.33
N ASN A 262 4.96 -3.11 23.10
CA ASN A 262 3.68 -3.11 22.39
C ASN A 262 3.19 -4.54 22.14
N ALA A 263 4.08 -5.44 21.68
CA ALA A 263 3.75 -6.84 21.47
C ALA A 263 3.33 -7.51 22.79
N TYR A 264 4.02 -7.25 23.89
CA TYR A 264 3.67 -7.80 25.22
C TYR A 264 2.31 -7.33 25.71
N ARG A 265 1.99 -6.05 25.54
CA ARG A 265 0.67 -5.52 25.88
C ARG A 265 -0.44 -6.20 25.12
N LEU A 266 -0.27 -6.35 23.80
CA LEU A 266 -1.26 -7.02 22.95
C LEU A 266 -1.47 -8.48 23.34
N LEU A 267 -0.39 -9.24 23.57
CA LEU A 267 -0.48 -10.65 23.94
C LEU A 267 -1.26 -10.90 25.25
N SER A 268 -1.28 -9.91 26.14
CA SER A 268 -1.96 -9.97 27.44
C SER A 268 -3.35 -9.33 27.44
N ALA A 269 -3.73 -8.64 26.36
CA ALA A 269 -4.95 -7.85 26.31
C ALA A 269 -6.12 -8.61 25.67
N LYS A 270 -7.35 -8.16 25.97
CA LYS A 270 -8.57 -8.67 25.35
C LYS A 270 -8.64 -8.35 23.86
N GLU A 271 -8.07 -7.25 23.45
CA GLU A 271 -8.05 -6.74 22.07
C GLU A 271 -7.45 -7.72 21.07
N ARG A 272 -6.63 -8.68 21.52
CA ARG A 272 -6.13 -9.79 20.68
C ARG A 272 -7.25 -10.63 20.07
N GLU A 273 -8.46 -10.64 20.66
CA GLU A 273 -9.63 -11.34 20.11
C GLU A 273 -10.06 -10.75 18.75
N ALA A 274 -9.68 -9.51 18.44
CA ALA A 274 -9.93 -8.91 17.12
C ALA A 274 -9.23 -9.66 15.99
N PHE A 275 -8.13 -10.35 16.28
CA PHE A 275 -7.37 -11.15 15.31
C PHE A 275 -8.03 -12.51 15.00
N ASP A 276 -9.01 -12.92 15.78
CA ASP A 276 -9.69 -14.21 15.61
C ASP A 276 -11.01 -14.04 14.85
N ILE A 277 -10.95 -14.25 13.53
CA ILE A 277 -12.14 -14.16 12.66
C ILE A 277 -13.16 -15.28 12.95
N THR A 278 -12.78 -16.35 13.65
CA THR A 278 -13.71 -17.44 13.99
C THR A 278 -14.72 -17.05 15.06
N LEU A 279 -14.47 -15.96 15.79
CA LEU A 279 -15.42 -15.39 16.76
C LEU A 279 -16.61 -14.67 16.08
N GLU A 280 -16.55 -14.41 14.79
CA GLU A 280 -17.68 -13.88 14.04
C GLU A 280 -18.72 -14.98 13.78
N PRO A 281 -20.01 -14.65 13.77
CA PRO A 281 -21.06 -15.58 13.38
C PRO A 281 -20.77 -16.20 12.01
N GLU A 282 -21.11 -17.47 11.82
CA GLU A 282 -20.88 -18.19 10.55
C GLU A 282 -21.49 -17.48 9.35
N GLU A 283 -22.71 -16.97 9.48
CA GLU A 283 -23.40 -16.22 8.44
C GLU A 283 -22.66 -14.92 8.04
N SER A 284 -21.99 -14.27 8.99
CA SER A 284 -21.14 -13.12 8.71
C SER A 284 -19.88 -13.55 7.95
N ARG A 285 -19.23 -14.65 8.40
CA ARG A 285 -18.00 -15.17 7.79
C ARG A 285 -18.22 -15.62 6.35
N LYS A 286 -19.32 -16.30 6.06
CA LYS A 286 -19.70 -16.77 4.70
C LYS A 286 -19.72 -15.65 3.67
N LYS A 287 -20.08 -14.44 4.06
CA LYS A 287 -20.14 -13.27 3.15
C LYS A 287 -18.76 -12.78 2.69
N TYR A 288 -17.73 -13.18 3.42
CA TYR A 288 -16.33 -12.85 3.14
C TYR A 288 -15.52 -14.05 2.64
N ASP A 289 -16.10 -15.24 2.57
CA ASP A 289 -15.36 -16.47 2.26
C ASP A 289 -15.26 -16.72 0.75
N THR A 290 -14.68 -15.73 0.04
CA THR A 290 -14.35 -15.83 -1.39
C THR A 290 -12.89 -16.22 -1.62
N GLY A 291 -12.09 -16.26 -0.56
CA GLY A 291 -10.66 -16.54 -0.63
C GLY A 291 -9.91 -15.86 0.51
N ARG A 292 -8.60 -15.77 0.37
CA ARG A 292 -7.73 -15.15 1.38
C ARG A 292 -8.00 -13.65 1.49
N PHE A 293 -8.18 -12.98 0.36
CA PHE A 293 -8.51 -11.54 0.34
C PHE A 293 -9.82 -11.24 1.08
N GLY A 294 -10.86 -12.03 0.83
CA GLY A 294 -12.14 -11.85 1.50
C GLY A 294 -12.04 -12.01 3.01
N ARG A 295 -11.37 -13.07 3.49
CA ARG A 295 -11.09 -13.24 4.93
C ARG A 295 -10.22 -12.11 5.49
N GLY A 296 -9.31 -11.55 4.67
CA GLY A 296 -8.54 -10.35 4.99
C GLY A 296 -9.41 -9.11 5.20
N CYS A 297 -10.42 -8.91 4.37
CA CYS A 297 -11.40 -7.82 4.54
C CYS A 297 -12.18 -7.95 5.86
N LEU A 298 -12.61 -9.16 6.22
CA LEU A 298 -13.25 -9.42 7.51
C LEU A 298 -12.32 -9.10 8.69
N LEU A 299 -11.07 -9.54 8.60
CA LEU A 299 -10.07 -9.25 9.62
C LEU A 299 -9.81 -7.74 9.73
N ALA A 300 -9.67 -7.04 8.62
CA ALA A 300 -9.47 -5.58 8.59
C ALA A 300 -10.60 -4.83 9.29
N ARG A 301 -11.87 -5.22 9.06
CA ARG A 301 -13.02 -4.65 9.77
C ARG A 301 -12.86 -4.79 11.29
N ARG A 302 -12.56 -6.00 11.76
CA ARG A 302 -12.39 -6.29 13.20
C ARG A 302 -11.25 -5.50 13.83
N LEU A 303 -10.13 -5.38 13.11
CA LEU A 303 -8.94 -4.64 13.58
C LEU A 303 -9.22 -3.14 13.69
N VAL A 304 -9.94 -2.57 12.73
CA VAL A 304 -10.38 -1.16 12.78
C VAL A 304 -11.37 -0.93 13.92
N GLU A 305 -12.32 -1.83 14.14
CA GLU A 305 -13.21 -1.79 15.32
C GLU A 305 -12.41 -1.78 16.63
N ALA A 306 -11.36 -2.60 16.72
CA ALA A 306 -10.50 -2.69 17.91
C ALA A 306 -9.55 -1.48 18.08
N GLY A 307 -9.38 -0.64 17.05
CA GLY A 307 -8.64 0.61 17.15
C GLY A 307 -7.30 0.66 16.42
N THR A 308 -7.06 -0.24 15.45
CA THR A 308 -5.96 -0.08 14.50
C THR A 308 -6.19 1.15 13.63
N ARG A 309 -5.10 1.89 13.31
CA ARG A 309 -5.16 3.13 12.54
C ARG A 309 -5.16 2.89 11.04
N PHE A 310 -4.29 2.02 10.58
CA PHE A 310 -4.12 1.71 9.18
C PHE A 310 -4.04 0.20 8.97
N VAL A 311 -4.86 -0.32 8.06
CA VAL A 311 -4.84 -1.72 7.66
C VAL A 311 -4.72 -1.79 6.15
N GLU A 312 -3.73 -2.51 5.65
CA GLU A 312 -3.65 -2.87 4.24
C GLU A 312 -4.10 -4.32 4.08
N VAL A 313 -4.98 -4.57 3.11
CA VAL A 313 -5.35 -5.91 2.67
C VAL A 313 -4.96 -6.03 1.22
N THR A 314 -4.08 -6.97 0.90
CA THR A 314 -3.65 -7.18 -0.48
C THR A 314 -4.21 -8.48 -1.05
N THR A 315 -4.55 -8.47 -2.34
CA THR A 315 -4.65 -9.71 -3.10
C THR A 315 -3.26 -10.36 -3.10
N GLU A 316 -3.20 -11.64 -2.83
CA GLU A 316 -1.98 -12.39 -2.49
C GLU A 316 -0.73 -11.98 -3.30
N TYR A 317 0.29 -11.49 -2.59
CA TYR A 317 1.49 -10.89 -3.15
C TYR A 317 2.65 -11.90 -3.20
N VAL A 318 2.75 -12.69 -4.27
CA VAL A 318 3.94 -13.54 -4.56
C VAL A 318 4.16 -13.60 -6.05
N PRO A 319 5.22 -13.02 -6.54
CA PRO A 319 5.32 -11.61 -6.78
C PRO A 319 4.29 -11.21 -7.82
N PHE A 320 3.40 -10.29 -7.54
CA PHE A 320 2.46 -9.67 -8.48
C PHE A 320 1.41 -10.60 -9.11
N PHE A 321 1.12 -11.76 -8.50
CA PHE A 321 0.58 -12.91 -9.22
C PHE A 321 -0.86 -12.75 -9.73
N GLN A 322 -1.76 -12.09 -8.99
CA GLN A 322 -3.18 -12.15 -9.34
C GLN A 322 -3.58 -11.18 -10.45
N TRP A 323 -3.21 -9.90 -10.33
CA TRP A 323 -3.54 -8.90 -11.34
C TRP A 323 -2.48 -8.75 -12.42
N ASP A 324 -1.35 -9.45 -12.30
CA ASP A 324 -0.26 -9.43 -13.30
C ASP A 324 -0.57 -10.35 -14.49
N THR A 325 -1.54 -9.94 -15.28
CA THR A 325 -2.11 -10.72 -16.40
C THR A 325 -1.32 -10.53 -17.67
N HIS A 326 -0.24 -11.29 -17.88
CA HIS A 326 0.50 -11.30 -19.15
C HIS A 326 -0.04 -12.29 -20.18
N LYS A 327 -0.99 -13.15 -19.83
CA LYS A 327 -1.76 -14.09 -20.63
C LYS A 327 -3.04 -14.44 -19.91
N ASP A 328 -4.02 -14.97 -20.63
CA ASP A 328 -5.32 -15.38 -20.07
C ASP A 328 -6.02 -14.25 -19.26
N GLY A 329 -5.82 -12.99 -19.69
CA GLY A 329 -6.19 -11.82 -18.90
C GLY A 329 -7.66 -11.79 -18.54
N HIS A 330 -8.54 -12.03 -19.50
CA HIS A 330 -9.99 -12.08 -19.24
C HIS A 330 -10.37 -13.15 -18.19
N THR A 331 -9.88 -14.38 -18.35
CA THR A 331 -10.18 -15.48 -17.43
C THR A 331 -9.64 -15.21 -16.02
N THR A 332 -8.45 -14.65 -15.94
CA THR A 332 -7.82 -14.30 -14.65
C THR A 332 -8.59 -13.17 -13.96
N VAL A 333 -8.95 -12.11 -14.69
CA VAL A 333 -9.72 -10.98 -14.13
C VAL A 333 -11.12 -11.42 -13.68
N ASP A 334 -11.78 -12.34 -14.41
CA ASP A 334 -13.07 -12.93 -13.98
C ASP A 334 -12.95 -13.65 -12.62
N ALA A 335 -11.85 -14.38 -12.42
CA ALA A 335 -11.58 -15.00 -11.13
C ALA A 335 -11.34 -13.96 -10.02
N MET A 336 -10.60 -12.87 -10.33
CA MET A 336 -10.37 -11.78 -9.39
C MET A 336 -11.64 -11.02 -9.04
N HIS A 337 -12.54 -10.76 -10.01
CA HIS A 337 -13.85 -10.17 -9.74
C HIS A 337 -14.62 -11.00 -8.70
N LYS A 338 -14.65 -12.32 -8.85
CA LYS A 338 -15.31 -13.23 -7.89
C LYS A 338 -14.69 -13.19 -6.50
N GLU A 339 -13.37 -12.96 -6.42
CA GLU A 339 -12.69 -12.88 -5.14
C GLU A 339 -12.98 -11.57 -4.41
N ILE A 340 -13.05 -10.43 -5.13
CA ILE A 340 -13.11 -9.11 -4.51
C ILE A 340 -14.52 -8.54 -4.35
N ASP A 341 -15.46 -8.88 -5.23
CA ASP A 341 -16.75 -8.18 -5.35
C ASP A 341 -17.60 -8.27 -4.07
N ALA A 342 -17.89 -9.48 -3.61
CA ALA A 342 -18.73 -9.66 -2.42
C ALA A 342 -18.07 -9.14 -1.14
N PRO A 343 -16.77 -9.43 -0.84
CA PRO A 343 -16.13 -8.98 0.39
C PRO A 343 -15.99 -7.47 0.50
N ILE A 344 -15.66 -6.78 -0.60
CA ILE A 344 -15.54 -5.31 -0.58
C ILE A 344 -16.90 -4.68 -0.29
N ALA A 345 -17.94 -5.10 -1.00
CA ALA A 345 -19.28 -4.59 -0.77
C ALA A 345 -19.78 -4.89 0.65
N GLN A 346 -19.46 -6.08 1.19
CA GLN A 346 -19.83 -6.44 2.55
C GLN A 346 -19.05 -5.63 3.60
N LEU A 347 -17.77 -5.36 3.36
CA LEU A 347 -16.95 -4.49 4.23
C LEU A 347 -17.59 -3.10 4.37
N VAL A 348 -18.00 -2.50 3.25
CA VAL A 348 -18.69 -1.20 3.23
C VAL A 348 -19.98 -1.25 4.05
N ARG A 349 -20.83 -2.27 3.81
CA ARG A 349 -22.11 -2.43 4.51
C ARG A 349 -21.93 -2.67 6.02
N ASP A 350 -20.96 -3.50 6.40
CA ASP A 350 -20.71 -3.81 7.80
C ASP A 350 -20.19 -2.58 8.56
N LEU A 351 -19.27 -1.81 7.97
CA LEU A 351 -18.78 -0.56 8.57
C LEU A 351 -19.91 0.48 8.67
N GLU A 352 -20.78 0.56 7.65
CA GLU A 352 -21.97 1.44 7.69
C GLU A 352 -22.94 1.02 8.81
N ALA A 353 -23.28 -0.27 8.88
CA ALA A 353 -24.18 -0.82 9.91
C ALA A 353 -23.65 -0.63 11.34
N LYS A 354 -22.33 -0.59 11.51
CA LYS A 354 -21.65 -0.34 12.79
C LYS A 354 -21.43 1.16 13.09
N GLY A 355 -21.85 2.05 12.19
CA GLY A 355 -21.62 3.50 12.33
C GLY A 355 -20.15 3.90 12.22
N LEU A 356 -19.32 3.09 11.59
CA LEU A 356 -17.88 3.32 11.45
C LEU A 356 -17.48 3.84 10.06
N LEU A 357 -18.31 3.68 9.04
CA LEU A 357 -17.96 4.02 7.65
C LEU A 357 -17.61 5.51 7.49
N ASP A 358 -18.38 6.40 8.08
CA ASP A 358 -18.15 7.85 7.95
C ASP A 358 -16.79 8.29 8.54
N ARG A 359 -16.21 7.50 9.45
CA ARG A 359 -14.90 7.75 10.07
C ARG A 359 -13.81 6.75 9.66
N THR A 360 -14.09 5.87 8.70
CA THR A 360 -13.13 4.93 8.14
C THR A 360 -13.00 5.16 6.64
N LEU A 361 -11.83 5.58 6.18
CA LEU A 361 -11.54 5.70 4.76
C LEU A 361 -11.15 4.33 4.20
N ILE A 362 -11.90 3.82 3.23
CA ILE A 362 -11.51 2.63 2.45
C ILE A 362 -10.99 3.13 1.11
N VAL A 363 -9.84 2.63 0.67
CA VAL A 363 -9.21 2.97 -0.61
C VAL A 363 -8.94 1.68 -1.38
N ILE A 364 -9.47 1.55 -2.60
CA ILE A 364 -9.12 0.48 -3.55
C ILE A 364 -8.16 1.08 -4.56
N ALA A 365 -6.98 0.49 -4.72
CA ALA A 365 -5.95 0.98 -5.64
C ALA A 365 -5.04 -0.14 -6.15
N SER A 366 -4.30 0.17 -7.20
CA SER A 366 -3.24 -0.65 -7.78
C SER A 366 -2.09 0.24 -8.22
N GLU A 367 -0.92 -0.34 -8.46
CA GLU A 367 0.27 0.39 -8.89
C GLU A 367 0.12 1.07 -10.26
N PHE A 368 -0.63 0.47 -11.18
CA PHE A 368 -0.98 1.00 -12.50
C PHE A 368 -2.16 0.21 -13.09
N SER A 369 -2.54 0.51 -14.31
CA SER A 369 -3.57 -0.18 -15.08
C SER A 369 -2.94 -1.09 -16.15
N ARG A 370 -3.77 -1.64 -17.03
CA ARG A 370 -3.36 -2.47 -18.16
C ARG A 370 -4.06 -2.06 -19.47
N ASP A 371 -3.38 -2.33 -20.58
CA ASP A 371 -3.90 -2.21 -21.94
C ASP A 371 -3.59 -3.48 -22.74
N ALA A 372 -4.32 -3.71 -23.81
CA ALA A 372 -4.08 -4.80 -24.76
C ALA A 372 -2.87 -4.53 -25.66
N LEU A 373 -2.55 -3.27 -25.91
CA LEU A 373 -1.49 -2.83 -26.84
C LEU A 373 -0.30 -2.19 -26.13
N MET A 374 0.85 -2.19 -26.81
CA MET A 374 2.04 -1.44 -26.41
C MET A 374 1.76 0.06 -26.57
N GLU A 375 1.66 0.75 -25.46
CA GLU A 375 1.80 2.19 -25.42
C GLU A 375 3.23 2.54 -24.97
N GLY A 376 4.20 2.21 -25.84
CA GLY A 376 5.55 2.72 -25.66
C GLY A 376 5.57 4.21 -25.95
N LYS A 377 6.30 5.00 -25.14
CA LYS A 377 6.68 6.34 -25.57
C LYS A 377 7.39 6.23 -26.90
N PRO A 378 7.13 7.12 -27.86
CA PRO A 378 7.95 7.23 -29.07
C PRO A 378 9.44 7.33 -28.68
N GLY A 379 10.27 6.38 -29.16
CA GLY A 379 11.69 6.32 -28.84
C GLY A 379 12.06 5.61 -27.52
N SER A 380 11.11 5.02 -26.78
CA SER A 380 11.43 4.19 -25.63
C SER A 380 11.81 2.77 -26.05
N ASN A 381 12.84 2.22 -25.40
CA ASN A 381 13.25 0.82 -25.56
C ASN A 381 12.48 -0.11 -24.57
N ALA A 382 11.32 0.31 -24.07
CA ALA A 382 10.51 -0.52 -23.20
C ALA A 382 10.16 -1.81 -23.92
N ASN A 383 10.69 -2.92 -23.45
CA ASN A 383 10.40 -4.23 -23.98
C ASN A 383 8.92 -4.54 -23.78
N ASP A 384 8.33 -5.13 -24.83
CA ASP A 384 7.00 -5.70 -24.73
C ASP A 384 7.00 -6.80 -23.69
N GLN A 385 6.24 -6.60 -22.62
CA GLN A 385 6.09 -7.58 -21.54
C GLN A 385 4.99 -8.60 -21.83
N THR A 386 4.34 -8.53 -23.00
CA THR A 386 3.37 -9.56 -23.38
C THR A 386 4.07 -10.89 -23.67
N THR A 387 3.49 -11.98 -23.18
CA THR A 387 4.02 -13.33 -23.38
C THR A 387 3.92 -13.76 -24.85
N PHE A 388 3.08 -13.13 -25.64
CA PHE A 388 2.85 -13.40 -27.07
C PHE A 388 2.59 -12.11 -27.84
N LYS A 389 3.00 -12.11 -29.09
CA LYS A 389 2.74 -11.01 -30.03
C LYS A 389 1.80 -11.50 -31.12
N VAL A 390 0.54 -11.07 -31.04
CA VAL A 390 -0.48 -11.39 -32.04
C VAL A 390 -1.22 -10.10 -32.41
N ASP A 391 -1.44 -9.88 -33.70
CA ASP A 391 -2.25 -8.77 -34.18
C ASP A 391 -3.76 -9.08 -34.15
N ARG A 392 -4.09 -10.38 -34.12
CA ARG A 392 -5.46 -10.90 -34.10
C ARG A 392 -5.57 -12.02 -33.07
N LEU A 393 -6.72 -12.05 -32.38
CA LEU A 393 -7.02 -13.11 -31.43
C LEU A 393 -7.13 -14.47 -32.13
N GLU A 394 -6.39 -15.46 -31.69
CA GLU A 394 -6.46 -16.83 -32.19
C GLU A 394 -7.10 -17.78 -31.18
N GLU A 395 -6.84 -17.55 -29.90
CA GLU A 395 -7.27 -18.35 -28.76
C GLU A 395 -7.72 -17.45 -27.60
N MET A 396 -8.54 -18.01 -26.67
CA MET A 396 -9.02 -17.27 -25.50
C MET A 396 -7.88 -16.71 -24.64
N LYS A 397 -6.72 -17.39 -24.54
CA LYS A 397 -5.56 -16.89 -23.79
C LYS A 397 -5.01 -15.55 -24.31
N HIS A 398 -5.31 -15.17 -25.55
CA HIS A 398 -4.94 -13.89 -26.14
C HIS A 398 -5.93 -12.76 -25.77
N TYR A 399 -7.10 -13.11 -25.24
CA TYR A 399 -8.14 -12.18 -24.91
C TYR A 399 -7.96 -11.64 -23.50
N GLY A 400 -7.61 -10.35 -23.38
CA GLY A 400 -7.33 -9.69 -22.12
C GLY A 400 -6.49 -8.44 -22.29
N LEU A 401 -6.35 -7.67 -21.20
CA LEU A 401 -5.46 -6.53 -21.12
C LEU A 401 -4.18 -6.98 -20.43
N HIS A 402 -3.09 -7.13 -21.19
CA HIS A 402 -1.91 -7.86 -20.74
C HIS A 402 -0.71 -6.98 -20.44
N ARG A 403 -0.79 -5.67 -20.74
CA ARG A 403 0.37 -4.80 -20.66
C ARG A 403 0.22 -3.73 -19.61
N HIS A 404 1.35 -3.40 -19.01
CA HIS A 404 1.44 -2.33 -18.05
C HIS A 404 1.08 -0.99 -18.68
N PHE A 405 0.21 -0.24 -18.04
CA PHE A 405 -0.25 1.05 -18.51
C PHE A 405 -0.37 2.06 -17.37
N THR A 406 0.34 3.17 -17.48
CA THR A 406 0.46 4.18 -16.42
C THR A 406 -0.33 5.45 -16.69
N GLY A 407 -0.90 5.60 -17.89
CA GLY A 407 -1.57 6.82 -18.35
C GLY A 407 -2.95 7.09 -17.76
N GLY A 408 -3.57 6.07 -17.14
CA GLY A 408 -4.86 6.17 -16.46
C GLY A 408 -5.19 4.91 -15.70
N THR A 409 -5.51 5.06 -14.42
CA THR A 409 -5.97 3.97 -13.56
C THR A 409 -7.10 4.46 -12.66
N SER A 410 -7.84 3.53 -12.06
CA SER A 410 -8.97 3.86 -11.19
C SER A 410 -8.61 3.69 -9.72
N VAL A 411 -9.07 4.64 -8.89
CA VAL A 411 -9.04 4.56 -7.44
C VAL A 411 -10.46 4.75 -6.92
N VAL A 412 -10.92 3.85 -6.05
CA VAL A 412 -12.24 3.95 -5.42
C VAL A 412 -12.08 4.23 -3.95
N MET A 413 -12.81 5.22 -3.44
CA MET A 413 -12.78 5.60 -2.03
C MET A 413 -14.18 5.53 -1.43
N PHE A 414 -14.31 4.93 -0.23
CA PHE A 414 -15.55 4.90 0.53
C PHE A 414 -15.34 5.49 1.91
N GLY A 415 -16.37 6.11 2.47
CA GLY A 415 -16.34 6.64 3.83
C GLY A 415 -15.31 7.74 4.07
N GLY A 416 -14.92 7.98 5.32
CA GLY A 416 -13.85 8.94 5.64
C GLY A 416 -14.07 10.35 5.10
N GLY A 417 -15.34 10.78 4.96
CA GLY A 417 -15.70 12.13 4.50
C GLY A 417 -15.58 12.34 2.98
N VAL A 418 -15.44 11.30 2.16
CA VAL A 418 -15.52 11.45 0.69
C VAL A 418 -16.95 11.72 0.25
N LYS A 419 -17.12 12.39 -0.87
CA LYS A 419 -18.42 12.59 -1.51
C LYS A 419 -19.04 11.26 -1.89
N LYS A 420 -20.31 11.10 -1.60
CA LYS A 420 -21.09 9.90 -1.92
C LYS A 420 -21.60 9.97 -3.36
N GLY A 421 -21.50 8.86 -4.11
CA GLY A 421 -21.95 8.77 -5.50
C GLY A 421 -21.22 9.73 -6.45
N HIS A 422 -19.94 9.99 -6.22
CA HIS A 422 -19.19 10.97 -6.97
C HIS A 422 -18.19 10.33 -7.96
N LEU A 423 -18.20 10.82 -9.20
CA LEU A 423 -17.21 10.47 -10.21
C LEU A 423 -16.27 11.67 -10.42
N TYR A 424 -14.96 11.43 -10.30
CA TYR A 424 -13.92 12.44 -10.49
C TYR A 424 -12.93 12.02 -11.58
N GLY A 425 -12.69 12.94 -12.51
CA GLY A 425 -11.77 12.75 -13.61
C GLY A 425 -12.30 11.82 -14.71
N GLU A 426 -11.66 11.87 -15.86
CA GLU A 426 -12.04 11.11 -17.06
C GLU A 426 -10.79 10.61 -17.76
N THR A 427 -10.87 9.44 -18.39
CA THR A 427 -9.91 8.90 -19.32
C THR A 427 -10.49 8.87 -20.73
N ALA A 428 -9.64 8.81 -21.75
CA ALA A 428 -10.09 8.69 -23.15
C ALA A 428 -10.91 7.40 -23.34
N ASP A 429 -11.94 7.49 -24.19
CA ASP A 429 -12.75 6.32 -24.58
C ASP A 429 -12.11 5.49 -25.70
N GLU A 430 -11.10 6.04 -26.33
CA GLU A 430 -10.29 5.42 -27.37
C GLU A 430 -8.81 5.49 -27.00
N ARG A 431 -7.98 4.71 -27.66
CA ARG A 431 -6.53 4.75 -27.44
C ARG A 431 -5.90 6.08 -27.89
N PRO A 432 -4.91 6.53 -27.12
CA PRO A 432 -4.44 6.01 -25.84
C PRO A 432 -5.46 6.28 -24.71
N LEU A 433 -5.65 5.30 -23.80
CA LEU A 433 -6.63 5.36 -22.70
C LEU A 433 -6.16 6.25 -21.54
N ILE A 434 -5.50 7.35 -21.84
CA ILE A 434 -4.90 8.26 -20.87
C ILE A 434 -5.95 9.11 -20.15
N ALA A 435 -5.59 9.64 -19.00
CA ALA A 435 -6.38 10.63 -18.30
C ALA A 435 -6.49 11.92 -19.16
N THR A 436 -7.73 12.35 -19.44
CA THR A 436 -8.05 13.52 -20.27
C THR A 436 -8.57 14.69 -19.47
N LYS A 437 -9.11 14.41 -18.26
CA LYS A 437 -9.65 15.45 -17.38
C LYS A 437 -9.25 15.18 -15.93
N ASN A 438 -8.78 16.23 -15.26
CA ASN A 438 -8.41 16.20 -13.85
C ASN A 438 -7.45 15.04 -13.48
N PRO A 439 -6.28 14.91 -14.13
CA PRO A 439 -5.33 13.86 -13.78
C PRO A 439 -4.88 13.99 -12.33
N VAL A 440 -4.80 12.87 -11.62
CA VAL A 440 -4.42 12.81 -10.20
C VAL A 440 -3.13 12.00 -10.07
N SER A 441 -2.06 12.66 -9.63
CA SER A 441 -0.78 11.99 -9.39
C SER A 441 -0.81 11.16 -8.10
N VAL A 442 0.15 10.24 -7.94
CA VAL A 442 0.34 9.49 -6.68
C VAL A 442 0.57 10.43 -5.50
N MET A 443 1.34 11.50 -5.69
CA MET A 443 1.57 12.49 -4.63
C MET A 443 0.25 13.19 -4.21
N ASP A 444 -0.62 13.50 -5.18
CA ASP A 444 -1.91 14.12 -4.90
C ASP A 444 -2.89 13.14 -4.23
N LEU A 445 -2.83 11.86 -4.61
CA LEU A 445 -3.56 10.80 -3.90
C LEU A 445 -3.10 10.67 -2.44
N HIS A 446 -1.77 10.63 -2.20
CA HIS A 446 -1.22 10.63 -0.86
C HIS A 446 -1.65 11.87 -0.06
N ALA A 447 -1.53 13.06 -0.65
CA ALA A 447 -1.98 14.30 -0.03
C ALA A 447 -3.48 14.25 0.31
N THR A 448 -4.29 13.66 -0.56
CA THR A 448 -5.73 13.47 -0.36
C THR A 448 -6.02 12.53 0.80
N ILE A 449 -5.42 11.33 0.80
CA ILE A 449 -5.59 10.34 1.86
C ILE A 449 -5.12 10.90 3.21
N MET A 450 -3.95 11.55 3.25
CA MET A 450 -3.41 12.16 4.46
C MET A 450 -4.30 13.29 4.98
N THR A 451 -4.83 14.13 4.09
CA THR A 451 -5.78 15.18 4.45
C THR A 451 -7.06 14.61 5.07
N ALA A 452 -7.60 13.52 4.51
CA ALA A 452 -8.73 12.80 5.12
C ALA A 452 -8.42 12.34 6.55
N MET A 453 -7.19 11.87 6.78
CA MET A 453 -6.71 11.42 8.09
C MET A 453 -6.33 12.58 9.04
N GLY A 454 -6.47 13.84 8.62
CA GLY A 454 -6.08 15.00 9.41
C GLY A 454 -4.58 15.24 9.46
N ILE A 455 -3.82 14.73 8.50
CA ILE A 455 -2.37 14.95 8.39
C ILE A 455 -2.12 15.95 7.26
N SER A 456 -1.39 17.03 7.55
CA SER A 456 -0.96 17.98 6.51
C SER A 456 0.02 17.32 5.55
N PRO A 457 -0.14 17.45 4.22
CA PRO A 457 0.85 17.00 3.24
C PRO A 457 2.25 17.63 3.42
N LYS A 458 2.31 18.76 4.13
CA LYS A 458 3.55 19.46 4.48
C LYS A 458 4.19 18.97 5.77
N THR A 459 3.64 17.93 6.40
CA THR A 459 4.26 17.31 7.57
C THR A 459 5.61 16.71 7.15
N GLU A 460 6.66 17.06 7.90
CA GLU A 460 8.03 16.66 7.61
C GLU A 460 8.75 16.13 8.84
N PHE A 461 9.77 15.31 8.58
CA PHE A 461 10.76 14.90 9.58
C PHE A 461 12.16 15.09 9.02
N GLU A 462 13.08 15.54 9.86
CA GLU A 462 14.48 15.66 9.47
C GLU A 462 15.19 14.32 9.61
N ILE A 463 15.82 13.89 8.55
CA ILE A 463 16.64 12.68 8.50
C ILE A 463 18.00 13.10 7.92
N GLU A 464 19.06 12.93 8.68
CA GLU A 464 20.43 13.30 8.26
C GLU A 464 20.56 14.77 7.80
N GLY A 465 19.85 15.68 8.47
CA GLY A 465 19.87 17.10 8.11
C GLY A 465 19.06 17.45 6.86
N ARG A 466 18.25 16.52 6.35
CA ARG A 466 17.36 16.74 5.21
C ARG A 466 15.90 16.57 5.62
N PRO A 467 15.00 17.45 5.19
CA PRO A 467 13.56 17.27 5.42
C PRO A 467 13.00 16.20 4.49
N PHE A 468 12.23 15.27 5.05
CA PHE A 468 11.40 14.31 4.33
C PHE A 468 9.94 14.58 4.66
N TYR A 469 9.16 14.81 3.64
CA TYR A 469 7.74 15.15 3.74
C TYR A 469 6.86 13.91 3.56
N VAL A 470 5.60 14.01 3.94
CA VAL A 470 4.57 12.98 3.67
C VAL A 470 4.45 12.67 2.16
N THR A 471 4.64 13.67 1.32
CA THR A 471 4.77 13.52 -0.13
C THR A 471 6.11 14.11 -0.57
N GLU A 472 6.71 13.59 -1.62
CA GLU A 472 8.03 14.05 -2.08
C GLU A 472 8.09 15.58 -2.19
N ASP A 473 9.05 16.19 -1.50
CA ASP A 473 9.24 17.65 -1.37
C ASP A 473 8.01 18.42 -0.84
N GLY A 474 7.02 17.75 -0.25
CA GLY A 474 5.77 18.38 0.19
C GLY A 474 4.91 18.95 -0.94
N LYS A 475 5.11 18.47 -2.18
CA LYS A 475 4.45 19.00 -3.39
C LYS A 475 3.05 18.46 -3.64
N GLY A 476 2.67 17.35 -3.02
CA GLY A 476 1.33 16.76 -3.20
C GLY A 476 0.22 17.73 -2.81
N LYS A 477 -0.78 17.85 -3.67
CA LYS A 477 -1.95 18.71 -3.49
C LYS A 477 -3.19 17.85 -3.26
N PRO A 478 -3.89 18.00 -2.13
CA PRO A 478 -5.12 17.25 -1.91
C PRO A 478 -6.15 17.56 -2.99
N VAL A 479 -6.78 16.55 -3.52
CA VAL A 479 -7.93 16.67 -4.43
C VAL A 479 -9.15 16.98 -3.57
N THR A 480 -9.37 18.26 -3.27
CA THR A 480 -10.43 18.71 -2.35
C THR A 480 -11.83 18.40 -2.87
N ASP A 481 -12.00 18.31 -4.18
CA ASP A 481 -13.28 18.04 -4.83
C ASP A 481 -13.83 16.62 -4.55
N VAL A 482 -13.02 15.71 -4.04
CA VAL A 482 -13.49 14.37 -3.64
C VAL A 482 -14.08 14.34 -2.24
N PHE A 483 -13.99 15.43 -1.46
CA PHE A 483 -14.54 15.51 -0.11
C PHE A 483 -15.89 16.24 -0.06
N ALA A 484 -16.74 15.77 0.89
CA ALA A 484 -17.99 16.43 1.22
C ALA A 484 -17.77 17.66 2.10
#